data_bc6bf53ec448a07aa53956ce41174be9
#
_entry.id   bc6bf53ec448a07aa53956ce41174be9
#
_cell.length_a   1.000
_cell.length_b   1.000
_cell.length_c   1.000
_cell.angle_alpha   90.00
_cell.angle_beta   90.00
_cell.angle_gamma   90.00
#
_symmetry.space_group_name_H-M   'P 1'
#
loop_
_entity.id
_entity.type
_entity.pdbx_description
1 polymer ?
#
loop_
_entity_poly.entity_id
_entity_poly.type
_entity_poly.pdbx_seq_one_letter_code
_entity_poly.pdbx_strand_id
1 'polypeptide(L)'
;QKESSHFRDPLYREKMMVFPDLTRFTAKYRSLLPDSSALGYYFHLYIDRKFFKDFIPQIVEFYNADGEITDMRDEIATVYIKKSRTSIPFSRYLTEEYYYGDYTRMNTYLVNRYCIPLDLNPNVTNPGITEIQYENVQQVLDLLHHFLSVPPEAAQDLKVFPLEELL
;
A
#
# COMPACT_ATOMS: atom_id res chain seq x y z
N GLN A 1 -6.79 6.27 -12.43
CA GLN A 1 -6.30 7.27 -11.46
C GLN A 1 -5.13 6.76 -10.61
N LYS A 2 -5.18 5.56 -10.00
CA LYS A 2 -4.08 5.03 -9.17
C LYS A 2 -2.75 4.86 -9.93
N GLU A 3 -2.76 4.55 -11.20
CA GLU A 3 -1.53 4.39 -11.98
C GLU A 3 -0.75 5.70 -12.12
N SER A 4 -1.44 6.82 -12.35
CA SER A 4 -0.79 8.13 -12.46
C SER A 4 -0.39 8.67 -11.08
N SER A 5 -1.30 8.66 -10.10
CA SER A 5 -1.03 9.21 -8.77
C SER A 5 0.05 8.45 -7.98
N HIS A 6 0.24 7.15 -8.22
CA HIS A 6 1.30 6.38 -7.57
C HIS A 6 2.57 6.27 -8.43
N PHE A 7 2.70 7.01 -9.53
CA PHE A 7 3.89 6.97 -10.40
C PHE A 7 4.36 5.55 -10.71
N ARG A 8 3.42 4.63 -10.92
CA ARG A 8 3.74 3.22 -11.17
C ARG A 8 4.68 3.08 -12.37
N ASP A 9 5.73 2.28 -12.20
CA ASP A 9 6.69 2.03 -13.24
C ASP A 9 6.07 1.17 -14.35
N PRO A 10 5.98 1.69 -15.60
CA PRO A 10 5.36 0.96 -16.70
C PRO A 10 6.02 -0.39 -17.02
N LEU A 11 7.31 -0.55 -16.69
CA LEU A 11 8.05 -1.81 -16.90
C LEU A 11 7.50 -2.99 -16.08
N TYR A 12 6.77 -2.69 -15.01
CA TYR A 12 6.20 -3.69 -14.11
C TYR A 12 4.68 -3.82 -14.22
N ARG A 13 4.08 -3.24 -15.26
CA ARG A 13 2.62 -3.15 -15.41
C ARG A 13 1.89 -4.50 -15.36
N GLU A 14 2.50 -5.54 -15.93
CA GLU A 14 1.95 -6.90 -15.99
C GLU A 14 2.30 -7.73 -14.76
N LYS A 15 3.16 -7.20 -13.88
CA LYS A 15 3.58 -7.89 -12.68
C LYS A 15 2.60 -7.73 -11.53
N MET A 16 2.62 -8.67 -10.61
CA MET A 16 1.83 -8.59 -9.39
C MET A 16 2.26 -7.41 -8.53
N MET A 17 3.56 -7.16 -8.41
CA MET A 17 4.13 -6.05 -7.65
C MET A 17 4.50 -4.89 -8.56
N VAL A 18 3.64 -3.88 -8.60
CA VAL A 18 3.90 -2.62 -9.30
C VAL A 18 4.18 -1.54 -8.27
N PHE A 19 5.36 -0.98 -8.32
CA PHE A 19 5.83 0.02 -7.36
C PHE A 19 6.16 1.35 -8.04
N PRO A 20 6.24 2.46 -7.27
CA PRO A 20 6.52 3.80 -7.79
C PRO A 20 7.90 3.94 -8.42
N ASP A 21 7.97 4.65 -9.54
CA ASP A 21 9.21 5.18 -10.13
C ASP A 21 9.58 6.51 -9.47
N LEU A 22 10.40 6.44 -8.42
CA LEU A 22 10.86 7.61 -7.68
C LEU A 22 11.77 8.52 -8.52
N THR A 23 12.49 7.96 -9.48
CA THR A 23 13.34 8.73 -10.39
C THR A 23 12.50 9.63 -11.27
N ARG A 24 11.41 9.10 -11.83
CA ARG A 24 10.45 9.86 -12.64
C ARG A 24 9.76 10.94 -11.80
N PHE A 25 9.34 10.65 -10.57
CA PHE A 25 8.77 11.64 -9.66
C PHE A 25 9.77 12.76 -9.38
N THR A 26 10.99 12.41 -8.96
CA THR A 26 12.04 13.39 -8.63
C THR A 26 12.44 14.25 -9.83
N ALA A 27 12.55 13.66 -11.02
CA ALA A 27 12.83 14.41 -12.25
C ALA A 27 11.75 15.45 -12.54
N LYS A 28 10.47 15.09 -12.36
CA LYS A 28 9.33 15.98 -12.63
C LYS A 28 9.17 17.07 -11.58
N TYR A 29 9.35 16.76 -10.30
CA TYR A 29 9.01 17.63 -9.18
C TYR A 29 10.19 18.09 -8.32
N ARG A 30 11.41 18.03 -8.86
CA ARG A 30 12.63 18.41 -8.14
C ARG A 30 12.58 19.80 -7.53
N SER A 31 12.01 20.78 -8.25
CA SER A 31 11.87 22.15 -7.78
C SER A 31 10.85 22.32 -6.66
N LEU A 32 9.92 21.39 -6.52
CA LEU A 32 8.88 21.40 -5.48
C LEU A 32 9.28 20.61 -4.23
N LEU A 33 10.34 19.80 -4.25
CA LEU A 33 10.73 18.97 -3.11
C LEU A 33 11.05 19.76 -1.82
N PRO A 34 11.48 21.04 -1.84
CA PRO A 34 11.55 21.86 -0.62
C PRO A 34 10.19 22.14 0.03
N ASP A 35 9.07 22.02 -0.73
CA ASP A 35 7.72 22.15 -0.17
C ASP A 35 7.35 20.90 0.63
N SER A 36 6.77 21.11 1.83
CA SER A 36 6.43 20.02 2.74
C SER A 36 5.37 19.05 2.18
N SER A 37 4.44 19.53 1.35
CA SER A 37 3.41 18.70 0.73
C SER A 37 4.00 17.83 -0.37
N ALA A 38 4.89 18.37 -1.19
CA ALA A 38 5.61 17.61 -2.21
C ALA A 38 6.56 16.57 -1.59
N LEU A 39 7.24 16.94 -0.50
CA LEU A 39 8.09 16.04 0.26
C LEU A 39 7.28 14.92 0.91
N GLY A 40 6.12 15.22 1.50
CA GLY A 40 5.20 14.22 2.06
C GLY A 40 4.72 13.23 0.99
N TYR A 41 4.41 13.72 -0.21
CA TYR A 41 4.04 12.85 -1.32
C TYR A 41 5.20 11.95 -1.79
N TYR A 42 6.42 12.50 -1.86
CA TYR A 42 7.60 11.68 -2.13
C TYR A 42 7.78 10.56 -1.11
N PHE A 43 7.61 10.86 0.19
CA PHE A 43 7.70 9.84 1.24
C PHE A 43 6.61 8.78 1.12
N HIS A 44 5.37 9.15 0.78
CA HIS A 44 4.32 8.17 0.48
C HIS A 44 4.75 7.20 -0.63
N LEU A 45 5.23 7.74 -1.77
CA LEU A 45 5.73 6.91 -2.88
C LEU A 45 6.95 6.07 -2.48
N TYR A 46 7.84 6.61 -1.65
CA TYR A 46 9.01 5.87 -1.16
C TYR A 46 8.60 4.68 -0.28
N ILE A 47 7.64 4.88 0.62
CA ILE A 47 7.12 3.81 1.48
C ILE A 47 6.41 2.76 0.64
N ASP A 48 5.56 3.16 -0.32
CA ASP A 48 4.92 2.23 -1.26
C ASP A 48 5.95 1.39 -2.01
N ARG A 49 7.02 2.03 -2.52
CA ARG A 49 8.08 1.31 -3.20
C ARG A 49 8.76 0.29 -2.28
N LYS A 50 9.09 0.67 -1.05
CA LYS A 50 9.68 -0.22 -0.05
C LYS A 50 8.75 -1.38 0.27
N PHE A 51 7.48 -1.09 0.47
CA PHE A 51 6.47 -2.08 0.80
C PHE A 51 6.30 -3.12 -0.32
N PHE A 52 6.04 -2.67 -1.55
CA PHE A 52 5.77 -3.58 -2.66
C PHE A 52 7.02 -4.27 -3.21
N LYS A 53 8.17 -3.57 -3.23
CA LYS A 53 9.40 -4.13 -3.80
C LYS A 53 10.17 -5.01 -2.81
N ASP A 54 10.26 -4.55 -1.56
CA ASP A 54 11.20 -5.15 -0.61
C ASP A 54 10.46 -6.01 0.44
N PHE A 55 9.32 -5.55 0.97
CA PHE A 55 8.62 -6.23 2.08
C PHE A 55 7.70 -7.35 1.60
N ILE A 56 6.79 -7.11 0.67
CA ILE A 56 5.82 -8.13 0.22
C ILE A 56 6.49 -9.43 -0.23
N PRO A 57 7.60 -9.44 -1.00
CA PRO A 57 8.27 -10.67 -1.39
C PRO A 57 8.88 -11.47 -0.21
N GLN A 58 9.09 -10.82 0.93
CA GLN A 58 9.58 -11.51 2.12
C GLN A 58 8.48 -12.31 2.83
N ILE A 59 7.21 -11.92 2.69
CA ILE A 59 6.09 -12.50 3.43
C ILE A 59 5.18 -13.41 2.61
N VAL A 60 5.18 -13.28 1.27
CA VAL A 60 4.42 -14.15 0.38
C VAL A 60 5.23 -14.59 -0.84
N GLU A 61 4.82 -15.69 -1.45
CA GLU A 61 5.31 -16.16 -2.75
C GLU A 61 4.11 -16.48 -3.64
N PHE A 62 4.26 -16.19 -4.94
CA PHE A 62 3.20 -16.39 -5.94
C PHE A 62 3.59 -17.54 -6.86
N TYR A 63 2.63 -18.42 -7.14
CA TYR A 63 2.82 -19.62 -7.96
C TYR A 63 1.79 -19.67 -9.08
N ASN A 64 2.23 -20.11 -10.27
CA ASN A 64 1.35 -20.42 -11.40
C ASN A 64 0.60 -21.75 -11.21
N ALA A 65 -0.20 -22.16 -12.19
CA ALA A 65 -0.95 -23.41 -12.15
C ALA A 65 -0.07 -24.68 -12.14
N ASP A 66 1.17 -24.57 -12.64
CA ASP A 66 2.14 -25.67 -12.67
C ASP A 66 2.96 -25.75 -11.35
N GLY A 67 2.74 -24.84 -10.42
CA GLY A 67 3.45 -24.78 -9.12
C GLY A 67 4.82 -24.13 -9.22
N GLU A 68 5.10 -23.38 -10.26
CA GLU A 68 6.33 -22.61 -10.42
C GLU A 68 6.14 -21.18 -9.89
N ILE A 69 7.21 -20.59 -9.36
CA ILE A 69 7.19 -19.21 -8.89
C ILE A 69 7.03 -18.26 -10.08
N THR A 70 6.05 -17.36 -9.99
CA THR A 70 5.82 -16.32 -11.00
C THR A 70 5.56 -14.98 -10.35
N ASP A 71 5.95 -13.90 -11.03
CA ASP A 71 5.58 -12.51 -10.67
C ASP A 71 4.59 -11.90 -11.68
N MET A 72 4.19 -12.66 -12.70
CA MET A 72 3.21 -12.25 -13.71
C MET A 72 1.81 -12.40 -13.17
N ARG A 73 1.10 -11.27 -13.01
CA ARG A 73 -0.20 -11.21 -12.32
C ARG A 73 -1.24 -12.18 -12.88
N ASP A 74 -1.31 -12.30 -14.21
CA ASP A 74 -2.33 -13.10 -14.89
C ASP A 74 -2.03 -14.61 -14.84
N GLU A 75 -0.81 -15.00 -14.47
CA GLU A 75 -0.41 -16.39 -14.32
C GLU A 75 -0.62 -16.93 -12.92
N ILE A 76 -0.81 -16.04 -11.90
CA ILE A 76 -0.87 -16.47 -10.51
C ILE A 76 -2.13 -17.28 -10.24
N ALA A 77 -1.95 -18.51 -9.81
CA ALA A 77 -3.01 -19.40 -9.36
C ALA A 77 -3.08 -19.49 -7.82
N THR A 78 -1.92 -19.49 -7.15
CA THR A 78 -1.79 -19.76 -5.71
C THR A 78 -0.83 -18.76 -5.05
N VAL A 79 -1.13 -18.41 -3.81
CA VAL A 79 -0.28 -17.58 -2.94
C VAL A 79 0.12 -18.37 -1.70
N TYR A 80 1.40 -18.51 -1.46
CA TYR A 80 1.94 -19.07 -0.24
C TYR A 80 2.21 -17.95 0.77
N ILE A 81 1.56 -18.02 1.93
CA ILE A 81 1.70 -17.06 3.03
C ILE A 81 2.71 -17.62 4.03
N LYS A 82 3.88 -16.98 4.14
CA LYS A 82 5.01 -17.49 4.94
C LYS A 82 4.70 -17.52 6.44
N LYS A 83 3.98 -16.51 6.96
CA LYS A 83 3.57 -16.42 8.37
C LYS A 83 2.82 -17.67 8.83
N SER A 84 1.81 -18.08 8.10
CA SER A 84 0.97 -19.25 8.43
C SER A 84 1.48 -20.56 7.81
N ARG A 85 2.45 -20.49 6.89
CA ARG A 85 2.94 -21.61 6.07
C ARG A 85 1.81 -22.31 5.31
N THR A 86 0.87 -21.54 4.78
CA THR A 86 -0.29 -22.05 4.04
C THR A 86 -0.37 -21.48 2.65
N SER A 87 -0.84 -22.29 1.71
CA SER A 87 -1.15 -21.85 0.36
C SER A 87 -2.65 -21.62 0.22
N ILE A 88 -3.03 -20.53 -0.43
CA ILE A 88 -4.42 -20.19 -0.73
C ILE A 88 -4.59 -19.87 -2.22
N PRO A 89 -5.79 -20.06 -2.80
CA PRO A 89 -6.05 -19.59 -4.17
C PRO A 89 -5.84 -18.08 -4.28
N PHE A 90 -5.26 -17.61 -5.37
CA PHE A 90 -5.03 -16.17 -5.60
C PHE A 90 -6.33 -15.35 -5.55
N SER A 91 -7.45 -15.92 -5.98
CA SER A 91 -8.77 -15.29 -5.90
C SER A 91 -9.21 -14.90 -4.48
N ARG A 92 -8.66 -15.55 -3.45
CA ARG A 92 -8.92 -15.22 -2.03
C ARG A 92 -7.90 -14.24 -1.45
N TYR A 93 -6.71 -14.14 -2.04
CA TYR A 93 -5.62 -13.34 -1.47
C TYR A 93 -5.97 -11.86 -1.35
N LEU A 94 -6.47 -11.23 -2.43
CA LEU A 94 -6.83 -9.81 -2.46
C LEU A 94 -8.27 -9.56 -1.99
N THR A 95 -8.65 -10.12 -0.84
CA THR A 95 -9.99 -9.97 -0.26
C THR A 95 -9.92 -9.47 1.18
N GLU A 96 -11.09 -9.12 1.75
CA GLU A 96 -11.26 -8.76 3.16
C GLU A 96 -10.96 -9.93 4.12
N GLU A 97 -10.93 -11.16 3.62
CA GLU A 97 -10.52 -12.31 4.42
C GLU A 97 -9.00 -12.30 4.68
N TYR A 98 -8.20 -11.83 3.71
CA TYR A 98 -6.74 -11.85 3.74
C TYR A 98 -6.14 -10.44 3.62
N TYR A 99 -5.56 -10.10 2.47
CA TYR A 99 -4.72 -8.93 2.26
C TYR A 99 -5.43 -7.60 2.60
N TYR A 100 -6.61 -7.36 2.04
CA TYR A 100 -7.33 -6.10 2.33
C TYR A 100 -7.90 -6.06 3.75
N GLY A 101 -8.35 -7.21 4.28
CA GLY A 101 -8.81 -7.26 5.66
C GLY A 101 -7.70 -7.01 6.68
N ASP A 102 -6.47 -7.40 6.37
CA ASP A 102 -5.34 -7.11 7.25
C ASP A 102 -5.05 -5.60 7.35
N TYR A 103 -5.20 -4.82 6.27
CA TYR A 103 -5.13 -3.36 6.36
C TYR A 103 -6.16 -2.81 7.35
N THR A 104 -7.41 -3.24 7.22
CA THR A 104 -8.48 -2.81 8.13
C THR A 104 -8.17 -3.17 9.58
N ARG A 105 -7.70 -4.39 9.82
CA ARG A 105 -7.37 -4.89 11.17
C ARG A 105 -6.19 -4.14 11.80
N MET A 106 -5.21 -3.69 11.00
CA MET A 106 -4.03 -2.98 11.51
C MET A 106 -4.28 -1.50 11.82
N ASN A 107 -5.20 -0.84 11.12
CA ASN A 107 -5.32 0.61 11.11
C ASN A 107 -5.42 1.21 12.51
N THR A 108 -6.41 0.79 13.32
CA THR A 108 -6.60 1.33 14.67
C THR A 108 -5.41 1.06 15.57
N TYR A 109 -4.81 -0.13 15.48
CA TYR A 109 -3.61 -0.46 16.23
C TYR A 109 -2.44 0.47 15.89
N LEU A 110 -2.17 0.69 14.61
CA LEU A 110 -1.07 1.54 14.13
C LEU A 110 -1.29 3.01 14.51
N VAL A 111 -2.51 3.50 14.35
CA VAL A 111 -2.87 4.87 14.77
C VAL A 111 -2.59 5.08 16.26
N ASN A 112 -3.03 4.16 17.10
CA ASN A 112 -2.81 4.24 18.55
C ASN A 112 -1.33 4.08 18.92
N ARG A 113 -0.65 3.12 18.29
CA ARG A 113 0.77 2.80 18.55
C ARG A 113 1.71 3.97 18.27
N TYR A 114 1.42 4.72 17.19
CA TYR A 114 2.26 5.82 16.72
C TYR A 114 1.68 7.20 17.00
N CYS A 115 0.57 7.27 17.71
CA CYS A 115 -0.14 8.53 18.01
C CYS A 115 -0.37 9.36 16.74
N ILE A 116 -0.84 8.71 15.65
CA ILE A 116 -1.05 9.39 14.37
C ILE A 116 -2.18 10.40 14.52
N PRO A 117 -1.98 11.69 14.21
CA PRO A 117 -3.03 12.70 14.32
C PRO A 117 -4.14 12.41 13.30
N LEU A 118 -5.40 12.49 13.72
CA LEU A 118 -6.58 12.27 12.90
C LEU A 118 -7.30 13.57 12.54
N ASP A 119 -7.01 14.67 13.25
CA ASP A 119 -7.55 16.01 13.04
C ASP A 119 -6.78 16.75 11.93
N LEU A 120 -6.76 16.16 10.73
CA LEU A 120 -6.05 16.72 9.60
C LEU A 120 -6.82 17.90 9.01
N ASN A 121 -6.10 18.99 8.72
CA ASN A 121 -6.67 20.14 8.04
C ASN A 121 -6.86 19.82 6.54
N PRO A 122 -8.11 19.75 6.04
CA PRO A 122 -8.37 19.46 4.62
C PRO A 122 -8.06 20.66 3.70
N ASN A 123 -7.96 21.88 4.27
CA ASN A 123 -7.74 23.11 3.50
C ASN A 123 -6.25 23.27 3.16
N VAL A 124 -5.75 22.39 2.31
CA VAL A 124 -4.38 22.45 1.81
C VAL A 124 -4.36 22.86 0.34
N THR A 125 -3.38 23.67 -0.02
CA THR A 125 -3.18 24.09 -1.42
C THR A 125 -2.32 23.06 -2.14
N ASN A 126 -2.73 22.68 -3.35
CA ASN A 126 -1.90 21.85 -4.21
C ASN A 126 -0.62 22.58 -4.59
N PRO A 127 0.57 22.06 -4.26
CA PRO A 127 1.84 22.72 -4.59
C PRO A 127 2.20 22.68 -6.10
N GLY A 128 1.29 22.18 -6.94
CA GLY A 128 1.49 22.02 -8.38
C GLY A 128 1.70 20.57 -8.82
N ILE A 129 1.31 19.60 -7.99
CA ILE A 129 1.33 18.17 -8.33
C ILE A 129 0.09 17.86 -9.16
N THR A 130 0.29 17.49 -10.43
CA THR A 130 -0.81 17.33 -11.41
C THR A 130 -1.49 15.96 -11.36
N GLU A 131 -0.88 14.96 -10.73
CA GLU A 131 -1.41 13.61 -10.59
C GLU A 131 -2.39 13.44 -9.43
N ILE A 132 -2.49 14.43 -8.54
CA ILE A 132 -3.43 14.43 -7.41
C ILE A 132 -4.51 15.47 -7.65
N GLN A 133 -5.76 15.04 -7.52
CA GLN A 133 -6.92 15.92 -7.43
C GLN A 133 -7.26 16.10 -5.95
N TYR A 134 -7.22 17.32 -5.46
CA TYR A 134 -7.40 17.63 -4.03
C TYR A 134 -8.81 17.33 -3.52
N GLU A 135 -9.82 17.35 -4.39
CA GLU A 135 -11.18 16.90 -4.05
C GLU A 135 -11.19 15.43 -3.61
N ASN A 136 -10.32 14.60 -4.17
CA ASN A 136 -10.18 13.19 -3.76
C ASN A 136 -9.50 13.07 -2.38
N VAL A 137 -8.63 14.00 -2.01
CA VAL A 137 -7.99 14.02 -0.67
C VAL A 137 -9.06 14.26 0.40
N GLN A 138 -9.96 15.25 0.16
CA GLN A 138 -11.08 15.50 1.08
C GLN A 138 -11.94 14.25 1.28
N GLN A 139 -12.31 13.56 0.20
CA GLN A 139 -13.09 12.33 0.28
C GLN A 139 -12.41 11.24 1.11
N VAL A 140 -11.07 11.11 1.00
CA VAL A 140 -10.31 10.14 1.81
C VAL A 140 -10.33 10.53 3.28
N LEU A 141 -10.20 11.82 3.61
CA LEU A 141 -10.25 12.31 4.99
C LEU A 141 -11.65 12.07 5.61
N ASP A 142 -12.71 12.30 4.84
CA ASP A 142 -14.09 12.04 5.27
C ASP A 142 -14.33 10.55 5.57
N LEU A 143 -13.63 9.65 4.87
CA LEU A 143 -13.70 8.20 5.08
C LEU A 143 -12.75 7.69 6.18
N LEU A 144 -11.86 8.53 6.71
CA LEU A 144 -10.82 8.09 7.66
C LEU A 144 -11.41 7.36 8.87
N HIS A 145 -12.50 7.87 9.44
CA HIS A 145 -13.17 7.23 10.58
C HIS A 145 -13.75 5.85 10.26
N HIS A 146 -14.17 5.63 9.00
CA HIS A 146 -14.64 4.32 8.57
C HIS A 146 -13.52 3.28 8.59
N PHE A 147 -12.30 3.67 8.18
CA PHE A 147 -11.13 2.79 8.22
C PHE A 147 -10.61 2.48 9.64
N LEU A 148 -11.10 3.21 10.65
CA LEU A 148 -10.73 3.04 12.06
C LEU A 148 -11.86 2.39 12.88
N SER A 149 -12.84 1.76 12.22
CA SER A 149 -14.00 1.15 12.88
C SER A 149 -13.71 -0.15 13.63
N VAL A 150 -12.52 -0.73 13.45
CA VAL A 150 -12.12 -2.01 14.03
C VAL A 150 -11.31 -1.78 15.30
N PRO A 151 -11.53 -2.54 16.40
CA PRO A 151 -10.76 -2.39 17.62
C PRO A 151 -9.29 -2.77 17.42
N PRO A 152 -8.36 -2.17 18.20
CA PRO A 152 -6.91 -2.38 18.03
C PRO A 152 -6.47 -3.84 18.23
N GLU A 153 -7.21 -4.62 19.00
CA GLU A 153 -6.95 -6.05 19.25
C GLU A 153 -7.10 -6.90 17.98
N ALA A 154 -7.84 -6.42 16.98
CA ALA A 154 -7.99 -7.11 15.69
C ALA A 154 -6.64 -7.28 14.95
N ALA A 155 -5.63 -6.48 15.27
CA ALA A 155 -4.28 -6.64 14.75
C ALA A 155 -3.60 -7.95 15.18
N GLN A 156 -4.14 -8.67 16.15
CA GLN A 156 -3.65 -10.00 16.52
C GLN A 156 -4.10 -11.10 15.53
N ASP A 157 -5.15 -10.83 14.74
CA ASP A 157 -5.76 -11.80 13.83
C ASP A 157 -5.33 -11.63 12.36
N LEU A 158 -4.19 -10.99 12.10
CA LEU A 158 -3.66 -10.80 10.74
C LEU A 158 -3.39 -12.17 10.08
N LYS A 159 -3.78 -12.29 8.83
CA LYS A 159 -3.65 -13.53 8.03
C LYS A 159 -2.40 -13.54 7.16
N VAL A 160 -2.00 -12.37 6.66
CA VAL A 160 -0.90 -12.19 5.71
C VAL A 160 0.29 -11.50 6.35
N PHE A 161 0.05 -10.38 7.03
CA PHE A 161 1.13 -9.54 7.56
C PHE A 161 1.64 -10.04 8.91
N PRO A 162 2.96 -10.21 9.07
CA PRO A 162 3.59 -10.38 10.37
C PRO A 162 3.72 -9.02 11.05
N LEU A 163 2.85 -8.74 12.03
CA LEU A 163 2.77 -7.43 12.67
C LEU A 163 4.13 -6.95 13.23
N GLU A 164 4.89 -7.86 13.84
CA GLU A 164 6.18 -7.55 14.44
C GLU A 164 7.26 -7.13 13.42
N GLU A 165 7.14 -7.60 12.18
CA GLU A 165 8.07 -7.25 11.09
C GLU A 165 7.68 -5.93 10.39
N LEU A 166 6.46 -5.44 10.63
CA LEU A 166 5.97 -4.15 10.14
C LEU A 166 6.36 -2.98 11.05
N LEU A 167 6.67 -3.26 12.31
CA LEU A 167 6.99 -2.30 13.35
C LEU A 167 8.47 -2.00 13.44
#